data_744ee70d848cc534446dbe3292391057
#
_entry.id   744ee70d848cc534446dbe3292391057
#
_cell.length_a   1.000
_cell.length_b   1.000
_cell.length_c   1.000
_cell.angle_alpha   90.00
_cell.angle_beta   90.00
_cell.angle_gamma   90.00
#
_symmetry.space_group_name_H-M   'P 1'
#
loop_
_entity.id
_entity.type
_entity.pdbx_description
1 polymer ?
#
loop_
_entity_poly.entity_id
_entity_poly.type
_entity_poly.pdbx_seq_one_letter_code
_entity_poly.pdbx_strand_id
1 'polypeptide(L)'
;MGSNSDRELGEKAKALLNEFGVKSEIRILSAHRNPKELEEYIEESEAEVFIAIAGLSAALPGYIAARTVRPVIGVPREVKLGGLDALLSIAQMPRGVPVACVSIDGATNAALLAIEILALKDSELKRRLLEYRRRWSKR
;
A
#
# COMPACT_ATOMS: atom_id res chain seq x y z
N MET A 1 1.95 -4.18 -6.90
CA MET A 1 0.57 -4.58 -7.24
C MET A 1 0.56 -5.88 -8.01
N GLY A 2 -0.51 -6.66 -7.87
CA GLY A 2 -0.58 -8.03 -8.40
C GLY A 2 -0.85 -8.14 -9.90
N SER A 3 -1.36 -7.11 -10.53
CA SER A 3 -1.78 -7.11 -11.93
C SER A 3 -1.63 -5.72 -12.56
N ASN A 4 -1.52 -5.69 -13.87
CA ASN A 4 -1.55 -4.43 -14.63
C ASN A 4 -2.92 -3.73 -14.57
N SER A 5 -3.99 -4.46 -14.30
CA SER A 5 -5.32 -3.90 -14.05
C SER A 5 -5.38 -2.97 -12.84
N ASP A 6 -4.42 -3.09 -11.91
CA ASP A 6 -4.37 -2.29 -10.69
C ASP A 6 -3.56 -1.00 -10.86
N ARG A 7 -2.99 -0.78 -12.06
CA ARG A 7 -2.08 0.32 -12.36
C ARG A 7 -2.69 1.69 -12.06
N GLU A 8 -3.95 1.90 -12.38
CA GLU A 8 -4.63 3.19 -12.11
C GLU A 8 -4.57 3.56 -10.62
N LEU A 9 -4.83 2.60 -9.72
CA LEU A 9 -4.73 2.83 -8.28
C LEU A 9 -3.28 3.07 -7.84
N GLY A 10 -2.33 2.33 -8.42
CA GLY A 10 -0.91 2.53 -8.18
C GLY A 10 -0.44 3.93 -8.58
N GLU A 11 -0.88 4.43 -9.73
CA GLU A 11 -0.54 5.78 -10.20
C GLU A 11 -1.19 6.87 -9.33
N LYS A 12 -2.42 6.67 -8.84
CA LYS A 12 -3.06 7.57 -7.87
C LYS A 12 -2.26 7.68 -6.57
N ALA A 13 -1.81 6.56 -6.03
CA ALA A 13 -0.96 6.56 -4.85
C ALA A 13 0.38 7.26 -5.12
N LYS A 14 1.04 6.93 -6.22
CA LYS A 14 2.33 7.51 -6.62
C LYS A 14 2.25 9.02 -6.83
N ALA A 15 1.18 9.51 -7.46
CA ALA A 15 0.97 10.94 -7.68
C ALA A 15 0.96 11.71 -6.35
N LEU A 16 0.26 11.19 -5.34
CA LEU A 16 0.22 11.82 -4.02
C LEU A 16 1.57 11.72 -3.30
N LEU A 17 2.25 10.58 -3.35
CA LEU A 17 3.60 10.43 -2.79
C LEU A 17 4.55 11.46 -3.40
N ASN A 18 4.51 11.65 -4.73
CA ASN A 18 5.31 12.65 -5.43
C ASN A 18 4.95 14.08 -5.00
N GLU A 19 3.66 14.40 -4.79
CA GLU A 19 3.24 15.71 -4.26
C GLU A 19 3.90 15.99 -2.90
N PHE A 20 4.11 14.97 -2.08
CA PHE A 20 4.81 15.09 -0.80
C PHE A 20 6.34 14.94 -0.90
N GLY A 21 6.91 14.76 -2.11
CA GLY A 21 8.34 14.58 -2.33
C GLY A 21 8.87 13.22 -1.87
N VAL A 22 7.98 12.25 -1.66
CA VAL A 22 8.35 10.89 -1.28
C VAL A 22 8.68 10.09 -2.53
N LYS A 23 9.91 9.58 -2.62
CA LYS A 23 10.32 8.69 -3.72
C LYS A 23 9.54 7.39 -3.66
N SER A 24 9.04 6.93 -4.79
CA SER A 24 8.33 5.68 -4.89
C SER A 24 8.50 5.04 -6.26
N GLU A 25 8.41 3.73 -6.31
CA GLU A 25 8.36 2.97 -7.56
C GLU A 25 7.11 2.09 -7.60
N ILE A 26 6.72 1.72 -8.81
CA ILE A 26 5.62 0.80 -9.06
C ILE A 26 6.19 -0.48 -9.63
N ARG A 27 5.87 -1.62 -8.99
CA ARG A 27 6.18 -2.98 -9.48
C ARG A 27 4.90 -3.77 -9.67
N ILE A 28 4.85 -4.57 -10.72
CA ILE A 28 3.77 -5.51 -10.99
C ILE A 28 4.31 -6.90 -10.76
N LEU A 29 4.05 -7.45 -9.57
CA LEU A 29 4.50 -8.76 -9.14
C LEU A 29 3.35 -9.45 -8.42
N SER A 30 3.00 -10.64 -8.87
CA SER A 30 1.88 -11.42 -8.33
C SER A 30 2.37 -12.46 -7.32
N ALA A 31 1.76 -12.49 -6.14
CA ALA A 31 2.04 -13.54 -5.15
C ALA A 31 1.75 -14.96 -5.67
N HIS A 32 0.82 -15.10 -6.63
CA HIS A 32 0.45 -16.39 -7.20
C HIS A 32 1.25 -16.75 -8.45
N ARG A 33 1.62 -15.75 -9.29
CA ARG A 33 2.22 -16.00 -10.61
C ARG A 33 3.73 -15.82 -10.64
N ASN A 34 4.24 -14.91 -9.81
CA ASN A 34 5.67 -14.54 -9.75
C ASN A 34 6.21 -14.56 -8.30
N PRO A 35 5.97 -15.62 -7.50
CA PRO A 35 6.31 -15.61 -6.09
C PRO A 35 7.82 -15.46 -5.82
N LYS A 36 8.67 -16.07 -6.65
CA LYS A 36 10.14 -15.97 -6.50
C LYS A 36 10.65 -14.56 -6.78
N GLU A 37 10.27 -13.99 -7.92
CA GLU A 37 10.64 -12.61 -8.29
C GLU A 37 10.14 -11.58 -7.24
N LEU A 38 8.96 -11.83 -6.67
CA LEU A 38 8.41 -11.01 -5.62
C LEU A 38 9.25 -11.11 -4.33
N GLU A 39 9.71 -12.30 -3.97
CA GLU A 39 10.55 -12.53 -2.79
C GLU A 39 11.91 -11.83 -2.94
N GLU A 40 12.58 -12.03 -4.08
CA GLU A 40 13.83 -11.35 -4.44
C GLU A 40 13.66 -9.82 -4.37
N TYR A 41 12.57 -9.28 -4.93
CA TYR A 41 12.29 -7.86 -4.88
C TYR A 41 12.09 -7.34 -3.44
N ILE A 42 11.41 -8.08 -2.57
CA ILE A 42 11.21 -7.68 -1.17
C ILE A 42 12.56 -7.64 -0.43
N GLU A 43 13.43 -8.62 -0.67
CA GLU A 43 14.74 -8.71 -0.03
C GLU A 43 15.68 -7.58 -0.48
N GLU A 44 15.73 -7.28 -1.77
CA GLU A 44 16.61 -6.28 -2.36
C GLU A 44 16.11 -4.84 -2.20
N SER A 45 14.81 -4.66 -1.97
CA SER A 45 14.20 -3.33 -1.88
C SER A 45 14.66 -2.55 -0.65
N GLU A 46 15.03 -1.29 -0.84
CA GLU A 46 15.34 -0.32 0.22
C GLU A 46 14.09 0.43 0.72
N ALA A 47 12.90 0.11 0.23
CA ALA A 47 11.66 0.78 0.63
C ALA A 47 11.41 0.63 2.13
N GLU A 48 11.08 1.70 2.82
CA GLU A 48 10.71 1.69 4.25
C GLU A 48 9.26 1.24 4.49
N VAL A 49 8.39 1.38 3.47
CA VAL A 49 6.96 1.03 3.52
C VAL A 49 6.56 0.40 2.19
N PHE A 50 5.74 -0.63 2.23
CA PHE A 50 5.13 -1.24 1.05
C PHE A 50 3.64 -0.89 0.96
N ILE A 51 3.18 -0.44 -0.21
CA ILE A 51 1.77 -0.34 -0.55
C ILE A 51 1.45 -1.47 -1.53
N ALA A 52 0.59 -2.39 -1.13
CA ALA A 52 0.25 -3.58 -1.90
C ALA A 52 -1.22 -3.56 -2.33
N ILE A 53 -1.46 -3.43 -3.63
CA ILE A 53 -2.79 -3.36 -4.23
C ILE A 53 -3.13 -4.72 -4.82
N ALA A 54 -4.25 -5.31 -4.40
CA ALA A 54 -4.68 -6.62 -4.85
C ALA A 54 -6.19 -6.80 -4.79
N GLY A 55 -6.74 -7.51 -5.77
CA GLY A 55 -8.13 -7.93 -5.83
C GLY A 55 -8.30 -9.45 -5.74
N LEU A 56 -9.54 -9.91 -5.78
CA LEU A 56 -9.89 -11.33 -5.66
C LEU A 56 -9.35 -11.95 -4.37
N SER A 57 -8.57 -13.02 -4.45
CA SER A 57 -7.90 -13.65 -3.28
C SER A 57 -6.96 -12.74 -2.52
N ALA A 58 -6.54 -11.63 -3.12
CA ALA A 58 -5.75 -10.53 -2.53
C ALA A 58 -4.60 -10.97 -1.60
N ALA A 59 -3.87 -12.03 -1.99
CA ALA A 59 -2.81 -12.61 -1.17
C ALA A 59 -1.55 -11.73 -1.08
N LEU A 60 -1.37 -10.79 -2.01
CA LEU A 60 -0.13 -10.01 -2.14
C LEU A 60 0.26 -9.26 -0.86
N PRO A 61 -0.61 -8.51 -0.17
CA PRO A 61 -0.21 -7.80 1.05
C PRO A 61 0.26 -8.75 2.16
N GLY A 62 -0.46 -9.84 2.40
CA GLY A 62 -0.09 -10.86 3.38
C GLY A 62 1.20 -11.59 3.03
N TYR A 63 1.41 -11.86 1.73
CA TYR A 63 2.65 -12.47 1.24
C TYR A 63 3.88 -11.59 1.51
N ILE A 64 3.77 -10.28 1.26
CA ILE A 64 4.83 -9.31 1.55
C ILE A 64 5.06 -9.23 3.06
N ALA A 65 4.01 -9.07 3.85
CA ALA A 65 4.10 -8.93 5.30
C ALA A 65 4.74 -10.14 6.00
N ALA A 66 4.58 -11.35 5.43
CA ALA A 66 5.23 -12.56 5.94
C ALA A 66 6.75 -12.61 5.67
N ARG A 67 7.28 -11.71 4.83
CA ARG A 67 8.70 -11.70 4.40
C ARG A 67 9.48 -10.46 4.78
N THR A 68 8.85 -9.54 5.49
CA THR A 68 9.50 -8.32 5.95
C THR A 68 8.92 -7.86 7.28
N VAL A 69 9.72 -7.15 8.07
CA VAL A 69 9.26 -6.44 9.28
C VAL A 69 8.89 -4.97 8.99
N ARG A 70 9.02 -4.56 7.73
CA ARG A 70 8.61 -3.21 7.30
C ARG A 70 7.09 -3.10 7.21
N PRO A 71 6.51 -1.93 7.47
CA PRO A 71 5.07 -1.74 7.34
C PRO A 71 4.54 -2.09 5.95
N VAL A 72 3.45 -2.85 5.90
CA VAL A 72 2.74 -3.20 4.67
C VAL A 72 1.32 -2.64 4.75
N ILE A 73 0.94 -1.85 3.75
CA ILE A 73 -0.38 -1.25 3.61
C ILE A 73 -1.08 -1.93 2.44
N GLY A 74 -2.15 -2.66 2.74
CA GLY A 74 -2.97 -3.35 1.76
C GLY A 74 -4.10 -2.48 1.25
N VAL A 75 -4.25 -2.41 -0.07
CA VAL A 75 -5.36 -1.75 -0.76
C VAL A 75 -6.21 -2.83 -1.41
N PRO A 76 -7.40 -3.13 -0.87
CA PRO A 76 -8.32 -4.04 -1.53
C PRO A 76 -8.84 -3.43 -2.82
N ARG A 77 -8.79 -4.18 -3.91
CA ARG A 77 -9.33 -3.76 -5.20
C ARG A 77 -10.71 -4.34 -5.42
N GLU A 78 -11.65 -3.51 -5.86
CA GLU A 78 -12.95 -3.97 -6.33
C GLU A 78 -12.81 -4.68 -7.69
N VAL A 79 -13.02 -5.99 -7.69
CA VAL A 79 -13.06 -6.83 -8.90
C VAL A 79 -14.33 -7.68 -8.91
N LYS A 80 -14.62 -8.37 -7.81
CA LYS A 80 -15.80 -9.17 -7.56
C LYS A 80 -16.36 -8.87 -6.18
N LEU A 81 -17.62 -9.23 -5.92
CA LEU A 81 -18.27 -9.08 -4.61
C LEU A 81 -18.14 -7.67 -4.00
N GLY A 82 -18.09 -6.61 -4.85
CA GLY A 82 -17.86 -5.24 -4.37
C GLY A 82 -16.53 -5.04 -3.65
N GLY A 83 -15.53 -5.91 -3.90
CA GLY A 83 -14.20 -5.85 -3.25
C GLY A 83 -14.18 -6.44 -1.83
N LEU A 84 -15.29 -7.00 -1.33
CA LEU A 84 -15.37 -7.55 0.02
C LEU A 84 -14.45 -8.77 0.20
N ASP A 85 -14.32 -9.60 -0.81
CA ASP A 85 -13.39 -10.72 -0.85
C ASP A 85 -11.94 -10.27 -0.66
N ALA A 86 -11.51 -9.24 -1.37
CA ALA A 86 -10.18 -8.65 -1.24
C ALA A 86 -9.99 -7.98 0.14
N LEU A 87 -10.98 -7.23 0.62
CA LEU A 87 -10.95 -6.59 1.93
C LEU A 87 -10.73 -7.62 3.04
N LEU A 88 -11.52 -8.69 3.06
CA LEU A 88 -11.42 -9.74 4.08
C LEU A 88 -10.09 -10.50 3.98
N SER A 89 -9.60 -10.78 2.76
CA SER A 89 -8.30 -11.43 2.56
C SER A 89 -7.13 -10.61 3.10
N ILE A 90 -7.21 -9.28 3.01
CA ILE A 90 -6.16 -8.36 3.45
C ILE A 90 -6.26 -8.08 4.96
N ALA A 91 -7.48 -7.88 5.47
CA ALA A 91 -7.69 -7.47 6.86
C ALA A 91 -7.55 -8.61 7.86
N GLN A 92 -7.93 -9.84 7.50
CA GLN A 92 -7.93 -10.99 8.38
C GLN A 92 -6.58 -11.73 8.39
N MET A 93 -5.57 -11.09 8.96
CA MET A 93 -4.23 -11.65 9.07
C MET A 93 -4.04 -12.40 10.40
N PRO A 94 -3.23 -13.49 10.40
CA PRO A 94 -2.92 -14.24 11.61
C PRO A 94 -2.05 -13.41 12.56
N ARG A 95 -2.07 -13.81 13.83
CA ARG A 95 -1.21 -13.22 14.86
C ARG A 95 0.27 -13.30 14.44
N GLY A 96 0.99 -12.19 14.53
CA GLY A 96 2.41 -12.08 14.23
C GLY A 96 2.72 -11.52 12.85
N VAL A 97 1.76 -11.47 11.93
CA VAL A 97 1.95 -10.94 10.57
C VAL A 97 0.86 -9.88 10.25
N PRO A 98 0.96 -8.67 10.81
CA PRO A 98 -0.04 -7.63 10.59
C PRO A 98 0.07 -6.99 9.20
N VAL A 99 -1.07 -6.59 8.65
CA VAL A 99 -1.19 -5.73 7.47
C VAL A 99 -2.13 -4.58 7.80
N ALA A 100 -1.71 -3.34 7.53
CA ALA A 100 -2.61 -2.19 7.61
C ALA A 100 -3.55 -2.20 6.40
N CYS A 101 -4.85 -2.25 6.62
CA CYS A 101 -5.83 -2.27 5.54
C CYS A 101 -6.53 -0.92 5.42
N VAL A 102 -6.58 -0.36 4.20
CA VAL A 102 -7.36 0.84 3.90
C VAL A 102 -8.69 0.45 3.23
N SER A 103 -9.52 1.43 2.92
CA SER A 103 -10.79 1.19 2.21
C SER A 103 -10.60 0.54 0.84
N ILE A 104 -11.64 -0.10 0.34
CA ILE A 104 -11.68 -0.64 -1.04
C ILE A 104 -11.35 0.50 -2.01
N ASP A 105 -10.46 0.24 -2.95
CA ASP A 105 -9.88 1.20 -3.92
C ASP A 105 -9.22 2.45 -3.28
N GLY A 106 -8.92 2.39 -1.99
CA GLY A 106 -8.42 3.51 -1.19
C GLY A 106 -6.93 3.83 -1.36
N ALA A 107 -6.41 3.81 -2.58
CA ALA A 107 -4.99 4.02 -2.88
C ALA A 107 -4.44 5.37 -2.37
N THR A 108 -5.25 6.42 -2.40
CA THR A 108 -4.88 7.74 -1.86
C THR A 108 -4.67 7.68 -0.34
N ASN A 109 -5.56 7.00 0.39
CA ASN A 109 -5.40 6.82 1.83
C ASN A 109 -4.22 5.91 2.17
N ALA A 110 -3.91 4.92 1.33
CA ALA A 110 -2.69 4.12 1.50
C ALA A 110 -1.43 4.98 1.36
N ALA A 111 -1.38 5.89 0.39
CA ALA A 111 -0.28 6.84 0.24
C ALA A 111 -0.19 7.79 1.45
N LEU A 112 -1.31 8.32 1.95
CA LEU A 112 -1.32 9.15 3.16
C LEU A 112 -0.83 8.40 4.38
N LEU A 113 -1.24 7.15 4.58
CA LEU A 113 -0.77 6.34 5.70
C LEU A 113 0.74 6.04 5.60
N ALA A 114 1.25 5.79 4.39
CA ALA A 114 2.70 5.66 4.16
C ALA A 114 3.44 6.96 4.52
N ILE A 115 2.91 8.12 4.11
CA ILE A 115 3.44 9.43 4.46
C ILE A 115 3.40 9.65 5.97
N GLU A 116 2.33 9.26 6.67
CA GLU A 116 2.23 9.34 8.14
C GLU A 116 3.33 8.53 8.83
N ILE A 117 3.57 7.31 8.37
CA ILE A 117 4.62 6.43 8.91
C ILE A 117 6.00 7.07 8.72
N LEU A 118 6.29 7.56 7.52
CA LEU A 118 7.57 8.21 7.20
C LEU A 118 7.75 9.53 7.98
N ALA A 119 6.67 10.28 8.19
CA ALA A 119 6.67 11.54 8.94
C ALA A 119 6.99 11.36 10.44
N LEU A 120 6.99 10.14 10.97
CA LEU A 120 7.47 9.89 12.34
C LEU A 120 8.95 10.23 12.53
N LYS A 121 9.73 10.15 11.44
CA LYS A 121 11.17 10.45 11.43
C LYS A 121 11.52 11.72 10.66
N ASP A 122 10.55 12.34 9.96
CA ASP A 122 10.75 13.51 9.10
C ASP A 122 9.80 14.64 9.49
N SER A 123 10.37 15.65 10.18
CA SER A 123 9.60 16.79 10.67
C SER A 123 9.05 17.68 9.55
N GLU A 124 9.73 17.79 8.42
CA GLU A 124 9.26 18.57 7.27
C GLU A 124 8.09 17.86 6.59
N LEU A 125 8.18 16.54 6.42
CA LEU A 125 7.07 15.74 5.89
C LEU A 125 5.85 15.82 6.82
N LYS A 126 6.06 15.79 8.13
CA LYS A 126 5.00 16.00 9.14
C LYS A 126 4.34 17.37 9.01
N ARG A 127 5.12 18.44 8.82
CA ARG A 127 4.59 19.79 8.61
C ARG A 127 3.70 19.86 7.37
N ARG A 128 4.16 19.29 6.25
CA ARG A 128 3.41 19.23 4.99
C ARG A 128 2.11 18.45 5.13
N LEU A 129 2.13 17.34 5.86
CA LEU A 129 0.94 16.55 6.15
C LEU A 129 -0.10 17.32 6.96
N LEU A 130 0.33 18.10 7.97
CA LEU A 130 -0.57 18.97 8.73
C LEU A 130 -1.19 20.06 7.86
N GLU A 131 -0.43 20.66 6.96
CA GLU A 131 -0.94 21.65 5.99
C GLU A 131 -1.95 21.02 5.02
N TYR A 132 -1.66 19.82 4.51
CA TYR A 132 -2.57 19.08 3.66
C TYR A 132 -3.92 18.83 4.38
N ARG A 133 -3.90 18.35 5.62
CA ARG A 133 -5.13 18.08 6.40
C ARG A 133 -5.94 19.35 6.69
N ARG A 134 -5.30 20.50 6.92
CA ARG A 134 -5.99 21.78 7.13
C ARG A 134 -6.82 22.22 5.92
N ARG A 135 -6.43 21.84 4.70
CA ARG A 135 -7.22 22.12 3.49
C ARG A 135 -8.55 21.37 3.48
N TRP A 136 -8.61 20.18 4.07
CA TRP A 136 -9.81 19.36 4.16
C TRP A 136 -10.75 19.79 5.29
N SER A 137 -10.23 20.30 6.39
CA SER A 137 -11.04 20.76 7.53
C SER A 137 -11.79 22.06 7.28
N LYS A 138 -11.50 22.77 6.18
CA LYS A 138 -12.16 24.01 5.77
C LYS A 138 -13.26 23.81 4.71
N ARG A 139 -13.54 22.56 4.34
CA ARG A 139 -14.64 22.18 3.46
C ARG A 139 -15.80 21.58 4.25
#